data_352ac6a7a77aeb7d1039f205dc465795
#
_entry.id   352ac6a7a77aeb7d1039f205dc465795
#
_cell.length_a   1.000
_cell.length_b   1.000
_cell.length_c   1.000
_cell.angle_alpha   90.00
_cell.angle_beta   90.00
_cell.angle_gamma   90.00
#
_symmetry.space_group_name_H-M   'P 1'
#
loop_
_entity.id
_entity.type
_entity.pdbx_description
1 polymer ?
#
loop_
_entity_poly.entity_id
_entity_poly.type
_entity_poly.pdbx_seq_one_letter_code
_entity_poly.pdbx_strand_id
1 'polypeptide(L)'
;MAYLHIALDGGTKNDVKHLLVDEMQDYSPIQYKVIQKLFPCRKTVLGDASQSVNPYGSSTADMIQKALVTGEVMKLCKSYRSTCEITDFAQKIRTNTDLEPVARHGEKPRVLQFNNEKEELSAIKDLIATYQASAYKSLGIVCKTESQAREMADKLQIPDIHFLSNQSSAFVQGIVIISAHMAKGLE
;
A
#
# COMPACT_ATOMS: atom_id res chain seq x y z
N MET A 1 1.61 15.47 -20.68
CA MET A 1 2.52 15.28 -21.85
C MET A 1 2.31 13.91 -22.51
N ALA A 2 2.49 12.75 -21.84
CA ALA A 2 2.33 11.42 -22.48
C ALA A 2 0.97 11.21 -23.19
N TYR A 3 -0.14 11.65 -22.59
CA TYR A 3 -1.46 11.54 -23.23
C TYR A 3 -1.54 12.32 -24.57
N LEU A 4 -0.99 13.54 -24.60
CA LEU A 4 -0.98 14.35 -25.83
C LEU A 4 -0.11 13.73 -26.90
N HIS A 5 1.04 13.18 -26.55
CA HIS A 5 1.93 12.48 -27.48
C HIS A 5 1.21 11.29 -28.14
N ILE A 6 0.59 10.42 -27.33
CA ILE A 6 -0.16 9.26 -27.82
C ILE A 6 -1.40 9.68 -28.61
N ALA A 7 -2.02 10.80 -28.24
CA ALA A 7 -3.18 11.32 -28.95
C ALA A 7 -2.83 11.86 -30.35
N LEU A 8 -1.61 12.42 -30.50
CA LEU A 8 -1.12 12.99 -31.75
C LEU A 8 -0.44 11.95 -32.64
N ASP A 9 0.39 11.08 -32.04
CA ASP A 9 1.24 10.14 -32.78
C ASP A 9 0.53 8.78 -33.07
N GLY A 10 -0.65 8.55 -32.52
CA GLY A 10 -1.47 7.36 -32.83
C GLY A 10 -0.88 6.02 -32.41
N GLY A 11 0.08 6.01 -31.47
CA GLY A 11 0.74 4.78 -31.01
C GLY A 11 -0.20 3.83 -30.28
N THR A 12 -0.38 2.61 -30.80
CA THR A 12 -1.12 1.53 -30.15
C THR A 12 -0.26 0.26 -30.05
N LYS A 13 -0.47 -0.52 -28.99
CA LYS A 13 0.17 -1.83 -28.77
C LYS A 13 -0.82 -2.95 -29.12
N ASN A 14 -0.87 -3.31 -30.38
CA ASN A 14 -1.81 -4.31 -30.91
C ASN A 14 -1.35 -5.77 -30.69
N ASP A 15 -0.10 -5.98 -30.33
CA ASP A 15 0.49 -7.28 -30.01
C ASP A 15 0.01 -7.80 -28.65
N VAL A 16 -0.43 -6.92 -27.76
CA VAL A 16 -0.98 -7.28 -26.44
C VAL A 16 -2.42 -7.74 -26.58
N LYS A 17 -2.73 -8.96 -26.13
CA LYS A 17 -4.07 -9.55 -26.20
C LYS A 17 -4.91 -9.30 -24.96
N HIS A 18 -4.26 -9.18 -23.80
CA HIS A 18 -4.90 -8.91 -22.53
C HIS A 18 -3.94 -8.10 -21.65
N LEU A 19 -4.41 -7.02 -21.07
CA LEU A 19 -3.68 -6.20 -20.14
C LEU A 19 -4.22 -6.41 -18.73
N LEU A 20 -3.32 -6.73 -17.80
CA LEU A 20 -3.60 -6.75 -16.37
C LEU A 20 -3.07 -5.47 -15.73
N VAL A 21 -3.92 -4.76 -14.99
CA VAL A 21 -3.55 -3.57 -14.22
C VAL A 21 -3.80 -3.89 -12.76
N ASP A 22 -2.74 -3.90 -11.97
CA ASP A 22 -2.81 -4.08 -10.53
C ASP A 22 -2.71 -2.76 -9.79
N GLU A 23 -3.08 -2.72 -8.52
CA GLU A 23 -3.08 -1.52 -7.67
C GLU A 23 -3.86 -0.36 -8.33
N MET A 24 -5.06 -0.65 -8.79
CA MET A 24 -5.90 0.25 -9.59
C MET A 24 -6.04 1.65 -8.99
N GLN A 25 -6.03 1.78 -7.67
CA GLN A 25 -6.25 3.02 -6.95
C GLN A 25 -5.07 4.00 -7.05
N ASP A 26 -3.89 3.55 -7.52
CA ASP A 26 -2.70 4.40 -7.64
C ASP A 26 -2.65 5.15 -8.98
N TYR A 27 -3.46 4.71 -9.95
CA TYR A 27 -3.52 5.36 -11.26
C TYR A 27 -4.50 6.52 -11.27
N SER A 28 -4.07 7.62 -11.84
CA SER A 28 -4.95 8.78 -12.09
C SER A 28 -5.91 8.51 -13.27
N PRO A 29 -7.04 9.24 -13.37
CA PRO A 29 -7.95 9.13 -14.52
C PRO A 29 -7.27 9.37 -15.87
N ILE A 30 -6.26 10.24 -15.92
CA ILE A 30 -5.48 10.49 -17.15
C ILE A 30 -4.64 9.28 -17.53
N GLN A 31 -4.01 8.60 -16.57
CA GLN A 31 -3.26 7.37 -16.82
C GLN A 31 -4.17 6.26 -17.37
N TYR A 32 -5.39 6.13 -16.86
CA TYR A 32 -6.36 5.18 -17.44
C TYR A 32 -6.72 5.52 -18.88
N LYS A 33 -6.88 6.78 -19.24
CA LYS A 33 -7.12 7.20 -20.63
C LYS A 33 -5.92 6.90 -21.54
N VAL A 34 -4.69 7.04 -21.01
CA VAL A 34 -3.45 6.62 -21.71
C VAL A 34 -3.46 5.12 -21.94
N ILE A 35 -3.72 4.33 -20.89
CA ILE A 35 -3.80 2.86 -20.95
C ILE A 35 -4.86 2.43 -21.97
N GLN A 36 -6.03 3.06 -21.98
CA GLN A 36 -7.09 2.73 -22.91
C GLN A 36 -6.70 2.97 -24.38
N LYS A 37 -6.00 4.06 -24.66
CA LYS A 37 -5.53 4.38 -26.01
C LYS A 37 -4.38 3.48 -26.46
N LEU A 38 -3.40 3.24 -25.58
CA LEU A 38 -2.24 2.42 -25.89
C LEU A 38 -2.60 0.94 -26.12
N PHE A 39 -3.52 0.44 -25.31
CA PHE A 39 -3.88 -0.98 -25.30
C PHE A 39 -5.35 -1.18 -25.63
N PRO A 40 -5.72 -1.36 -26.91
CA PRO A 40 -7.12 -1.58 -27.33
C PRO A 40 -7.63 -3.00 -27.00
N CYS A 41 -6.84 -3.82 -26.30
CA CYS A 41 -7.18 -5.18 -25.91
C CYS A 41 -8.12 -5.25 -24.69
N ARG A 42 -8.53 -6.49 -24.32
CA ARG A 42 -9.23 -6.75 -23.07
C ARG A 42 -8.38 -6.36 -21.87
N LYS A 43 -9.01 -5.88 -20.80
CA LYS A 43 -8.34 -5.46 -19.59
C LYS A 43 -8.97 -6.09 -18.37
N THR A 44 -8.13 -6.49 -17.41
CA THR A 44 -8.54 -6.81 -16.03
C THR A 44 -7.85 -5.80 -15.12
N VAL A 45 -8.63 -5.13 -14.30
CA VAL A 45 -8.15 -4.09 -13.39
C VAL A 45 -8.44 -4.56 -11.97
N LEU A 46 -7.38 -4.68 -11.17
CA LEU A 46 -7.42 -5.20 -9.81
C LEU A 46 -6.97 -4.11 -8.83
N GLY A 47 -7.44 -4.17 -7.60
CA GLY A 47 -6.96 -3.33 -6.51
C GLY A 47 -8.01 -3.08 -5.44
N ASP A 48 -7.63 -2.26 -4.47
CA ASP A 48 -8.48 -1.86 -3.34
C ASP A 48 -8.55 -0.33 -3.23
N ALA A 49 -9.73 0.22 -3.53
CA ALA A 49 -9.98 1.65 -3.44
C ALA A 49 -9.75 2.22 -2.03
N SER A 50 -9.81 1.37 -0.99
CA SER A 50 -9.57 1.77 0.40
C SER A 50 -8.08 1.95 0.73
N GLN A 51 -7.18 1.41 -0.10
CA GLN A 51 -5.73 1.48 0.08
C GLN A 51 -5.06 2.60 -0.72
N SER A 52 -5.81 3.57 -1.21
CA SER A 52 -5.23 4.70 -1.95
C SER A 52 -4.40 5.59 -1.02
N VAL A 53 -3.12 5.74 -1.34
CA VAL A 53 -2.19 6.70 -0.70
C VAL A 53 -1.86 7.88 -1.62
N ASN A 54 -2.30 7.82 -2.88
CA ASN A 54 -2.10 8.87 -3.86
C ASN A 54 -3.31 9.80 -3.89
N PRO A 55 -3.19 11.09 -3.54
CA PRO A 55 -4.32 12.04 -3.56
C PRO A 55 -4.88 12.28 -4.97
N TYR A 56 -4.12 11.98 -6.02
CA TYR A 56 -4.53 12.09 -7.43
C TYR A 56 -4.97 10.76 -8.03
N GLY A 57 -4.96 9.69 -7.26
CA GLY A 57 -5.38 8.36 -7.69
C GLY A 57 -6.90 8.26 -7.87
N SER A 58 -7.32 7.19 -8.54
CA SER A 58 -8.74 6.88 -8.73
C SER A 58 -9.28 6.18 -7.49
N SER A 59 -9.93 6.94 -6.62
CA SER A 59 -10.36 6.48 -5.30
C SER A 59 -11.61 5.59 -5.29
N THR A 60 -12.25 5.36 -6.45
CA THR A 60 -13.45 4.53 -6.53
C THR A 60 -13.47 3.69 -7.81
N ALA A 61 -14.09 2.50 -7.74
CA ALA A 61 -14.32 1.67 -8.92
C ALA A 61 -15.12 2.40 -10.01
N ASP A 62 -16.07 3.26 -9.61
CA ASP A 62 -16.90 4.04 -10.54
C ASP A 62 -16.07 5.06 -11.35
N MET A 63 -15.06 5.67 -10.75
CA MET A 63 -14.17 6.59 -11.46
C MET A 63 -13.35 5.84 -12.51
N ILE A 64 -12.88 4.64 -12.18
CA ILE A 64 -12.11 3.78 -13.09
C ILE A 64 -13.02 3.27 -14.22
N GLN A 65 -14.22 2.82 -13.89
CA GLN A 65 -15.19 2.36 -14.89
C GLN A 65 -15.55 3.48 -15.88
N LYS A 66 -15.78 4.70 -15.39
CA LYS A 66 -16.00 5.87 -16.26
C LYS A 66 -14.79 6.19 -17.15
N ALA A 67 -13.57 6.01 -16.63
CA ALA A 67 -12.36 6.26 -17.42
C ALA A 67 -12.12 5.19 -18.49
N LEU A 68 -12.52 3.94 -18.23
CA LEU A 68 -12.38 2.80 -19.15
C LEU A 68 -13.60 2.58 -20.05
N VAL A 69 -14.68 3.33 -19.85
CA VAL A 69 -15.92 3.37 -20.64
C VAL A 69 -16.78 2.10 -20.59
N THR A 70 -16.19 0.92 -20.43
CA THR A 70 -16.92 -0.37 -20.37
C THR A 70 -16.24 -1.31 -19.39
N GLY A 71 -17.04 -2.14 -18.71
CA GLY A 71 -16.52 -3.20 -17.83
C GLY A 71 -17.56 -3.62 -16.79
N GLU A 72 -17.42 -4.85 -16.33
CA GLU A 72 -18.15 -5.37 -15.18
C GLU A 72 -17.30 -5.17 -13.92
N VAL A 73 -17.94 -4.79 -12.84
CA VAL A 73 -17.26 -4.63 -11.52
C VAL A 73 -17.62 -5.82 -10.67
N MET A 74 -16.60 -6.55 -10.22
CA MET A 74 -16.73 -7.63 -9.25
C MET A 74 -16.08 -7.19 -7.93
N LYS A 75 -16.82 -7.30 -6.84
CA LYS A 75 -16.34 -7.01 -5.50
C LYS A 75 -15.92 -8.30 -4.79
N LEU A 76 -14.70 -8.29 -4.22
CA LEU A 76 -14.21 -9.33 -3.35
C LEU A 76 -14.27 -8.78 -1.91
N CYS A 77 -15.22 -9.27 -1.12
CA CYS A 77 -15.51 -8.69 0.19
C CYS A 77 -14.75 -9.36 1.34
N LYS A 78 -14.13 -10.53 1.13
CA LYS A 78 -13.44 -11.29 2.19
C LYS A 78 -11.97 -10.90 2.32
N SER A 79 -11.57 -10.49 3.52
CA SER A 79 -10.16 -10.23 3.85
C SER A 79 -9.51 -11.48 4.45
N TYR A 80 -8.53 -12.04 3.75
CA TYR A 80 -7.77 -13.22 4.18
C TYR A 80 -6.44 -12.88 4.84
N ARG A 81 -5.91 -11.69 4.63
CA ARG A 81 -4.57 -11.27 5.05
C ARG A 81 -4.52 -10.89 6.52
N SER A 82 -5.48 -10.09 6.98
CA SER A 82 -5.52 -9.53 8.33
C SER A 82 -6.38 -10.39 9.28
N THR A 83 -6.06 -10.34 10.58
CA THR A 83 -6.89 -10.91 11.63
C THR A 83 -8.17 -10.10 11.84
N CYS A 84 -9.18 -10.67 12.48
CA CYS A 84 -10.42 -9.96 12.82
C CYS A 84 -10.10 -8.69 13.62
N GLU A 85 -9.20 -8.76 14.59
CA GLU A 85 -8.84 -7.66 15.48
C GLU A 85 -8.18 -6.50 14.72
N ILE A 86 -7.33 -6.78 13.72
CA ILE A 86 -6.72 -5.77 12.85
C ILE A 86 -7.79 -5.15 11.95
N THR A 87 -8.65 -5.97 11.36
CA THR A 87 -9.74 -5.51 10.50
C THR A 87 -10.70 -4.63 11.27
N ASP A 88 -11.13 -5.04 12.46
CA ASP A 88 -12.03 -4.27 13.35
C ASP A 88 -11.40 -2.92 13.76
N PHE A 89 -10.09 -2.91 14.01
CA PHE A 89 -9.37 -1.67 14.29
C PHE A 89 -9.34 -0.74 13.10
N ALA A 90 -9.01 -1.25 11.91
CA ALA A 90 -8.98 -0.49 10.67
C ALA A 90 -10.36 0.10 10.32
N GLN A 91 -11.45 -0.66 10.56
CA GLN A 91 -12.83 -0.22 10.37
C GLN A 91 -13.22 0.99 11.24
N LYS A 92 -12.61 1.17 12.41
CA LYS A 92 -12.83 2.36 13.24
C LYS A 92 -12.21 3.63 12.66
N ILE A 93 -11.15 3.49 11.84
CA ILE A 93 -10.48 4.61 11.16
C ILE A 93 -11.19 4.93 9.86
N ARG A 94 -11.47 3.91 9.06
CA ARG A 94 -12.19 4.02 7.80
C ARG A 94 -13.15 2.85 7.63
N THR A 95 -14.44 3.13 7.74
CA THR A 95 -15.48 2.13 7.60
C THR A 95 -15.62 1.67 6.16
N ASN A 96 -15.57 0.36 5.95
CA ASN A 96 -15.88 -0.32 4.69
C ASN A 96 -16.93 -1.40 5.00
N THR A 97 -18.18 -1.11 4.73
CA THR A 97 -19.33 -2.00 5.04
C THR A 97 -19.34 -3.29 4.23
N ASP A 98 -18.61 -3.31 3.11
CA ASP A 98 -18.54 -4.48 2.23
C ASP A 98 -17.46 -5.49 2.70
N LEU A 99 -16.60 -5.13 3.66
CA LEU A 99 -15.49 -5.96 4.08
C LEU A 99 -15.90 -6.97 5.16
N GLU A 100 -15.72 -8.23 4.84
CA GLU A 100 -15.95 -9.36 5.76
C GLU A 100 -14.60 -9.95 6.21
N PRO A 101 -14.27 -9.92 7.52
CA PRO A 101 -13.07 -10.60 8.00
C PRO A 101 -13.27 -12.11 7.93
N VAL A 102 -12.25 -12.84 7.54
CA VAL A 102 -12.19 -14.29 7.71
C VAL A 102 -11.88 -14.59 9.17
N ALA A 103 -12.45 -15.67 9.73
CA ALA A 103 -12.29 -16.08 11.12
C ALA A 103 -10.84 -16.50 11.45
N ARG A 104 -9.94 -15.51 11.42
CA ARG A 104 -8.54 -15.60 11.81
C ARG A 104 -8.31 -14.61 12.94
N HIS A 105 -7.88 -15.09 14.10
CA HIS A 105 -7.68 -14.30 15.30
C HIS A 105 -6.20 -14.08 15.59
N GLY A 106 -5.89 -12.95 16.22
CA GLY A 106 -4.55 -12.57 16.64
C GLY A 106 -4.57 -11.53 17.74
N GLU A 107 -3.43 -10.93 18.02
CA GLU A 107 -3.34 -9.85 19.01
C GLU A 107 -4.10 -8.61 18.57
N LYS A 108 -4.72 -7.92 19.53
CA LYS A 108 -5.41 -6.65 19.25
C LYS A 108 -4.38 -5.56 18.99
N PRO A 109 -4.59 -4.73 17.96
CA PRO A 109 -3.80 -3.53 17.76
C PRO A 109 -3.83 -2.62 18.98
N ARG A 110 -2.69 -2.05 19.36
CA ARG A 110 -2.54 -1.13 20.50
C ARG A 110 -2.21 0.26 20.00
N VAL A 111 -2.82 1.27 20.60
CA VAL A 111 -2.46 2.67 20.41
C VAL A 111 -1.73 3.12 21.67
N LEU A 112 -0.49 3.54 21.51
CA LEU A 112 0.33 4.07 22.58
C LEU A 112 0.50 5.57 22.35
N GLN A 113 0.35 6.37 23.40
CA GLN A 113 0.54 7.80 23.35
C GLN A 113 1.66 8.19 24.33
N PHE A 114 2.58 9.01 23.86
CA PHE A 114 3.73 9.45 24.63
C PHE A 114 3.70 10.97 24.80
N ASN A 115 4.27 11.48 25.89
CA ASN A 115 4.33 12.91 26.16
C ASN A 115 5.49 13.60 25.44
N ASN A 116 6.49 12.83 25.05
CA ASN A 116 7.70 13.34 24.38
C ASN A 116 8.37 12.23 23.54
N GLU A 117 9.24 12.65 22.65
CA GLU A 117 9.96 11.78 21.73
C GLU A 117 10.88 10.77 22.44
N LYS A 118 11.44 11.12 23.60
CA LYS A 118 12.33 10.18 24.33
C LYS A 118 11.58 8.97 24.84
N GLU A 119 10.36 9.18 25.33
CA GLU A 119 9.48 8.07 25.75
C GLU A 119 9.07 7.20 24.57
N GLU A 120 8.74 7.82 23.43
CA GLU A 120 8.43 7.10 22.21
C GLU A 120 9.60 6.23 21.74
N LEU A 121 10.81 6.81 21.63
CA LEU A 121 12.02 6.08 21.25
C LEU A 121 12.36 4.94 22.21
N SER A 122 12.18 5.15 23.53
CA SER A 122 12.38 4.08 24.51
C SER A 122 11.40 2.92 24.28
N ALA A 123 10.13 3.23 24.11
CA ALA A 123 9.11 2.22 23.85
C ALA A 123 9.36 1.44 22.54
N ILE A 124 9.83 2.12 21.48
CA ILE A 124 10.21 1.44 20.23
C ILE A 124 11.39 0.50 20.46
N LYS A 125 12.41 0.90 21.24
CA LYS A 125 13.55 0.03 21.58
C LYS A 125 13.12 -1.19 22.40
N ASP A 126 12.19 -1.05 23.32
CA ASP A 126 11.63 -2.16 24.10
C ASP A 126 10.83 -3.14 23.22
N LEU A 127 10.07 -2.61 22.23
CA LEU A 127 9.37 -3.42 21.24
C LEU A 127 10.35 -4.17 20.33
N ILE A 128 11.45 -3.54 19.93
CA ILE A 128 12.50 -4.19 19.14
C ILE A 128 13.16 -5.31 19.94
N ALA A 129 13.47 -5.08 21.23
CA ALA A 129 14.02 -6.12 22.10
C ALA A 129 13.05 -7.30 22.26
N THR A 130 11.75 -7.02 22.39
CA THR A 130 10.71 -8.05 22.44
C THR A 130 10.65 -8.84 21.15
N TYR A 131 10.73 -8.17 19.98
CA TYR A 131 10.80 -8.82 18.68
C TYR A 131 12.03 -9.73 18.56
N GLN A 132 13.20 -9.25 18.97
CA GLN A 132 14.45 -10.02 18.91
C GLN A 132 14.41 -11.30 19.77
N ALA A 133 13.64 -11.29 20.87
CA ALA A 133 13.39 -12.46 21.71
C ALA A 133 12.25 -13.37 21.21
N SER A 134 11.57 -12.98 20.13
CA SER A 134 10.43 -13.71 19.58
C SER A 134 10.83 -14.65 18.45
N ALA A 135 9.86 -15.45 17.94
CA ALA A 135 10.02 -16.29 16.76
C ALA A 135 9.76 -15.55 15.43
N TYR A 136 9.41 -14.26 15.47
CA TYR A 136 9.16 -13.49 14.28
C TYR A 136 10.45 -13.23 13.50
N LYS A 137 10.35 -13.27 12.16
CA LYS A 137 11.52 -13.12 11.27
C LYS A 137 11.70 -11.69 10.76
N SER A 138 10.66 -10.87 10.85
CA SER A 138 10.68 -9.51 10.34
C SER A 138 9.87 -8.59 11.25
N LEU A 139 10.36 -7.37 11.43
CA LEU A 139 9.70 -6.26 12.12
C LEU A 139 9.69 -5.05 11.21
N GLY A 140 8.52 -4.49 10.92
CA GLY A 140 8.36 -3.27 10.15
C GLY A 140 8.06 -2.08 11.05
N ILE A 141 8.87 -1.03 10.98
CA ILE A 141 8.60 0.27 11.58
C ILE A 141 8.15 1.20 10.45
N VAL A 142 6.88 1.58 10.46
CA VAL A 142 6.28 2.37 9.39
C VAL A 142 6.09 3.81 9.85
N CYS A 143 6.77 4.75 9.19
CA CYS A 143 6.63 6.18 9.41
C CYS A 143 5.74 6.82 8.35
N LYS A 144 5.15 7.98 8.64
CA LYS A 144 4.27 8.67 7.69
C LYS A 144 5.01 9.10 6.42
N THR A 145 6.22 9.62 6.55
CA THR A 145 7.04 10.14 5.44
C THR A 145 8.42 9.50 5.42
N GLU A 146 9.11 9.59 4.28
CA GLU A 146 10.49 9.11 4.14
C GLU A 146 11.46 9.88 5.04
N SER A 147 11.27 11.21 5.21
CA SER A 147 12.09 12.01 6.11
C SER A 147 11.96 11.57 7.56
N GLN A 148 10.73 11.27 8.02
CA GLN A 148 10.51 10.73 9.37
C GLN A 148 11.12 9.34 9.54
N ALA A 149 11.02 8.49 8.53
CA ALA A 149 11.61 7.16 8.58
C ALA A 149 13.15 7.22 8.69
N ARG A 150 13.78 8.13 7.95
CA ARG A 150 15.22 8.38 8.02
C ARG A 150 15.64 8.91 9.38
N GLU A 151 14.94 9.93 9.87
CA GLU A 151 15.18 10.51 11.20
C GLU A 151 15.03 9.47 12.32
N MET A 152 14.00 8.61 12.23
CA MET A 152 13.79 7.51 13.16
C MET A 152 14.94 6.50 13.14
N ALA A 153 15.44 6.13 11.97
CA ALA A 153 16.59 5.24 11.84
C ALA A 153 17.84 5.83 12.48
N ASP A 154 18.11 7.12 12.24
CA ASP A 154 19.25 7.84 12.81
C ASP A 154 19.18 7.93 14.35
N LYS A 155 17.98 8.12 14.91
CA LYS A 155 17.76 8.23 16.37
C LYS A 155 17.80 6.90 17.10
N LEU A 156 17.34 5.83 16.45
CA LEU A 156 17.34 4.50 17.07
C LEU A 156 18.75 3.95 17.25
N GLN A 157 19.66 4.21 16.29
CA GLN A 157 21.07 3.77 16.32
C GLN A 157 21.24 2.29 16.65
N ILE A 158 20.36 1.45 16.15
CA ILE A 158 20.39 0.00 16.37
C ILE A 158 21.11 -0.65 15.18
N PRO A 159 22.08 -1.55 15.42
CA PRO A 159 22.71 -2.34 14.39
C PRO A 159 21.66 -3.16 13.62
N ASP A 160 21.90 -3.40 12.34
CA ASP A 160 21.07 -4.24 11.47
C ASP A 160 19.64 -3.71 11.23
N ILE A 161 19.41 -2.40 11.39
CA ILE A 161 18.21 -1.75 10.90
C ILE A 161 18.38 -1.42 9.41
N HIS A 162 17.45 -1.91 8.60
CA HIS A 162 17.41 -1.64 7.17
C HIS A 162 16.43 -0.51 6.87
N PHE A 163 16.96 0.61 6.41
CA PHE A 163 16.13 1.68 5.87
C PHE A 163 15.80 1.39 4.40
N LEU A 164 14.52 1.24 4.08
CA LEU A 164 14.06 1.06 2.71
C LEU A 164 13.57 2.39 2.12
N SER A 165 14.11 2.73 0.96
CA SER A 165 13.75 3.87 0.15
C SER A 165 13.30 3.45 -1.24
N ASN A 166 12.81 4.38 -2.05
CA ASN A 166 12.45 4.14 -3.45
C ASN A 166 13.60 3.57 -4.31
N GLN A 167 14.84 3.62 -3.83
CA GLN A 167 16.01 3.09 -4.52
C GLN A 167 16.40 1.68 -4.07
N SER A 168 15.73 1.16 -3.05
CA SER A 168 16.00 -0.20 -2.54
C SER A 168 15.42 -1.25 -3.47
N SER A 169 16.25 -2.20 -3.91
CA SER A 169 15.90 -3.20 -4.92
C SER A 169 15.41 -4.54 -4.36
N ALA A 170 15.50 -4.74 -3.04
CA ALA A 170 15.11 -6.01 -2.42
C ALA A 170 14.56 -5.81 -1.01
N PHE A 171 13.61 -6.64 -0.64
CA PHE A 171 13.16 -6.78 0.75
C PHE A 171 14.19 -7.58 1.54
N VAL A 172 14.53 -7.08 2.74
CA VAL A 172 15.49 -7.73 3.63
C VAL A 172 14.75 -8.23 4.88
N GLN A 173 15.04 -9.46 5.29
CA GLN A 173 14.55 -9.95 6.59
C GLN A 173 15.24 -9.21 7.73
N GLY A 174 14.55 -9.03 8.85
CA GLY A 174 15.06 -8.32 10.02
C GLY A 174 14.21 -7.09 10.36
N ILE A 175 14.86 -6.07 10.92
CA ILE A 175 14.21 -4.83 11.32
C ILE A 175 14.26 -3.85 10.13
N VAL A 176 13.10 -3.46 9.65
CA VAL A 176 12.96 -2.57 8.51
C VAL A 176 12.27 -1.28 8.94
N ILE A 177 12.84 -0.14 8.56
CA ILE A 177 12.18 1.17 8.68
C ILE A 177 11.79 1.66 7.29
N ILE A 178 10.53 2.10 7.17
CA ILE A 178 9.94 2.41 5.87
C ILE A 178 8.88 3.50 5.99
N SER A 179 8.66 4.26 4.92
CA SER A 179 7.52 5.18 4.83
C SER A 179 6.22 4.44 4.50
N ALA A 180 5.07 4.99 4.93
CA ALA A 180 3.75 4.41 4.68
C ALA A 180 3.48 4.20 3.17
N HIS A 181 3.99 5.10 2.32
CA HIS A 181 3.87 4.95 0.87
C HIS A 181 4.60 3.71 0.35
N MET A 182 5.79 3.44 0.90
CA MET A 182 6.60 2.28 0.51
C MET A 182 6.14 0.98 1.18
N ALA A 183 5.52 1.08 2.36
CA ALA A 183 4.98 -0.09 3.07
C ALA A 183 3.80 -0.72 2.34
N LYS A 184 3.11 0.06 1.50
CA LYS A 184 2.07 -0.46 0.61
C LYS A 184 2.68 -1.46 -0.38
N GLY A 185 2.13 -2.66 -0.40
CA GLY A 185 2.62 -3.73 -1.28
C GLY A 185 3.76 -4.58 -0.69
N LEU A 186 4.23 -4.30 0.52
CA LEU A 186 5.06 -5.25 1.27
C LEU A 186 4.15 -6.29 1.91
N GLU A 187 4.33 -7.53 1.51
CA GLU A 187 3.60 -8.70 2.04
C GLU A 187 4.49 -9.57 2.92
#